data_0e2f76b91ac340c2a257dd6c75e4acec
#
_entry.id   0e2f76b91ac340c2a257dd6c75e4acec
#
_cell.length_a   1.000
_cell.length_b   1.000
_cell.length_c   1.000
_cell.angle_alpha   90.00
_cell.angle_beta   90.00
_cell.angle_gamma   90.00
#
_symmetry.space_group_name_H-M   'P 1'
#
loop_
_entity.id
_entity.type
_entity.pdbx_description
1 polymer ?
#
loop_
_entity_poly.entity_id
_entity_poly.type
_entity_poly.pdbx_seq_one_letter_code
_entity_poly.pdbx_strand_id
1 'polypeptide(L)'
;MQPAKAETSSEWRQGRDPAGLKALDPRGYEVVPVAAPNKDELARHFLWRFWKNLPKDGHIAIFDRTWYGRVMVERLEGFCTRDDWTRAYNEMNAFEDELVGCGAIVIKFWIHIDKDEQLVRFTARQNTPSKQWKITDEDWRNRDKWDQYEIAVNDMLKYTSTPFSPWHIIESNDKKYARVKTIRIINDTIMDE
;
A
#
# COMPACT_ATOMS: atom_id res chain seq x y z
N MET A 1 -13.28 3.07 -14.19
CA MET A 1 -13.67 2.59 -12.86
C MET A 1 -12.43 2.65 -11.97
N GLN A 2 -12.40 3.51 -10.97
CA GLN A 2 -11.23 3.66 -10.09
C GLN A 2 -11.25 2.58 -9.01
N PRO A 3 -10.13 1.90 -8.73
CA PRO A 3 -10.08 0.90 -7.68
C PRO A 3 -10.21 1.53 -6.28
N ALA A 4 -10.71 0.72 -5.36
CA ALA A 4 -10.92 1.08 -3.96
C ALA A 4 -9.69 1.75 -3.33
N LYS A 5 -9.90 2.89 -2.69
CA LYS A 5 -8.86 3.58 -1.93
C LYS A 5 -8.72 2.94 -0.56
N ALA A 6 -7.62 2.23 -0.33
CA ALA A 6 -7.19 2.01 1.04
C ALA A 6 -7.04 3.38 1.73
N GLU A 7 -7.44 3.50 2.99
CA GLU A 7 -7.48 4.80 3.70
C GLU A 7 -6.15 5.56 3.77
N THR A 8 -5.05 4.84 3.58
CA THR A 8 -3.69 5.38 3.57
C THR A 8 -3.43 6.32 2.40
N SER A 9 -4.10 6.12 1.26
CA SER A 9 -3.79 6.86 0.02
C SER A 9 -4.24 8.32 0.00
N SER A 10 -5.26 8.69 0.76
CA SER A 10 -5.83 10.05 0.70
C SER A 10 -5.07 11.07 1.54
N GLU A 11 -4.35 10.65 2.58
CA GLU A 11 -3.56 11.55 3.41
C GLU A 11 -2.21 11.90 2.78
N TRP A 12 -1.64 10.99 1.98
CA TRP A 12 -0.40 11.21 1.25
C TRP A 12 -0.56 12.21 0.09
N ARG A 13 -1.73 12.26 -0.53
CA ARG A 13 -2.02 13.14 -1.68
C ARG A 13 -2.19 14.62 -1.36
N GLN A 14 -2.19 15.03 -0.09
CA GLN A 14 -2.57 16.39 0.30
C GLN A 14 -1.47 17.25 0.88
N GLY A 15 -0.20 16.97 0.54
CA GLY A 15 0.91 17.80 1.03
C GLY A 15 1.04 17.84 2.55
N ARG A 16 0.34 16.95 3.27
CA ARG A 16 0.70 16.63 4.63
C ARG A 16 1.79 15.59 4.58
N ASP A 17 2.96 16.10 4.84
CA ASP A 17 4.20 15.39 4.94
C ASP A 17 4.01 13.99 5.53
N PRO A 18 4.29 12.94 4.78
CA PRO A 18 4.52 11.66 5.38
C PRO A 18 5.61 11.85 6.42
N ALA A 19 5.38 11.36 7.63
CA ALA A 19 6.28 11.57 8.73
C ALA A 19 7.72 11.28 8.29
N GLY A 20 8.56 12.29 8.30
CA GLY A 20 9.98 12.19 7.96
C GLY A 20 10.39 12.57 6.55
N LEU A 21 9.51 12.59 5.54
CA LEU A 21 9.92 12.94 4.17
C LEU A 21 10.42 14.38 4.04
N LYS A 22 9.98 15.30 4.91
CA LYS A 22 10.51 16.68 4.91
C LYS A 22 11.99 16.77 5.26
N ALA A 23 12.52 15.78 5.96
CA ALA A 23 13.92 15.72 6.31
C ALA A 23 14.79 15.09 5.21
N LEU A 24 14.16 14.42 4.23
CA LEU A 24 14.86 13.83 3.09
C LEU A 24 15.09 14.88 1.99
N ASP A 25 16.20 14.77 1.29
CA ASP A 25 16.41 15.55 0.06
C ASP A 25 15.35 15.17 -0.98
N PRO A 26 14.53 16.12 -1.46
CA PRO A 26 13.49 15.84 -2.46
C PRO A 26 14.01 15.21 -3.76
N ARG A 27 15.31 15.33 -4.03
CA ARG A 27 15.96 14.73 -5.19
C ARG A 27 16.28 13.24 -4.99
N GLY A 28 16.28 12.78 -3.72
CA GLY A 28 16.64 11.42 -3.33
C GLY A 28 15.47 10.46 -3.21
N TYR A 29 14.21 10.93 -3.37
CA TYR A 29 13.06 10.07 -3.28
C TYR A 29 11.96 10.40 -4.29
N GLU A 30 11.15 9.42 -4.62
CA GLU A 30 9.97 9.54 -5.46
C GLU A 30 8.76 8.88 -4.81
N VAL A 31 7.60 9.54 -4.86
CA VAL A 31 6.33 8.96 -4.45
C VAL A 31 5.58 8.48 -5.70
N VAL A 32 5.38 7.18 -5.81
CA VAL A 32 4.72 6.52 -6.94
C VAL A 32 3.25 6.24 -6.59
N PRO A 33 2.30 7.08 -7.05
CA PRO A 33 0.87 6.84 -6.84
C PRO A 33 0.39 5.76 -7.81
N VAL A 34 -0.09 4.65 -7.29
CA VAL A 34 -0.62 3.55 -8.12
C VAL A 34 -2.12 3.71 -8.33
N ALA A 35 -2.51 4.06 -9.54
CA ALA A 35 -3.91 4.15 -9.98
C ALA A 35 -4.37 2.84 -10.68
N ALA A 36 -5.61 2.80 -11.19
CA ALA A 36 -6.08 1.72 -12.04
C ALA A 36 -5.14 1.56 -13.26
N PRO A 37 -4.86 0.32 -13.68
CA PRO A 37 -3.97 0.06 -14.80
C PRO A 37 -4.57 0.62 -16.10
N ASN A 38 -3.73 1.21 -16.93
CA ASN A 38 -4.10 1.64 -18.27
C ASN A 38 -4.11 0.44 -19.25
N LYS A 39 -4.50 0.66 -20.51
CA LYS A 39 -4.60 -0.39 -21.54
C LYS A 39 -3.27 -1.11 -21.79
N ASP A 40 -2.17 -0.37 -21.78
CA ASP A 40 -0.83 -0.91 -21.98
C ASP A 40 -0.38 -1.78 -20.80
N GLU A 41 -0.73 -1.39 -19.58
CA GLU A 41 -0.45 -2.13 -18.36
C GLU A 41 -1.30 -3.39 -18.24
N LEU A 42 -2.57 -3.34 -18.68
CA LEU A 42 -3.45 -4.50 -18.74
C LEU A 42 -3.01 -5.57 -19.76
N ALA A 43 -2.32 -5.15 -20.82
CA ALA A 43 -1.81 -6.05 -21.84
C ALA A 43 -0.52 -6.78 -21.41
N ARG A 44 0.01 -6.50 -20.23
CA ARG A 44 1.28 -7.04 -19.72
C ARG A 44 1.10 -7.70 -18.36
N HIS A 45 2.13 -8.41 -17.91
CA HIS A 45 2.14 -8.96 -16.56
C HIS A 45 1.94 -7.84 -15.52
N PHE A 46 1.14 -8.08 -14.47
CA PHE A 46 0.75 -7.04 -13.51
C PHE A 46 1.94 -6.38 -12.79
N LEU A 47 3.06 -7.08 -12.61
CA LEU A 47 4.29 -6.54 -12.02
C LEU A 47 5.04 -5.58 -12.96
N TRP A 48 4.80 -5.66 -14.29
CA TRP A 48 5.53 -4.81 -15.24
C TRP A 48 5.44 -3.31 -14.93
N ARG A 49 4.27 -2.86 -14.53
CA ARG A 49 4.06 -1.44 -14.17
C ARG A 49 4.86 -0.99 -12.95
N PHE A 50 5.26 -1.92 -12.08
CA PHE A 50 6.07 -1.65 -10.90
C PHE A 50 7.55 -1.69 -11.24
N TRP A 51 7.99 -2.64 -12.06
CA TRP A 51 9.36 -2.72 -12.56
C TRP A 51 9.84 -1.39 -13.15
N LYS A 52 9.05 -0.78 -14.02
CA LYS A 52 9.42 0.50 -14.67
C LYS A 52 9.48 1.71 -13.74
N ASN A 53 8.93 1.60 -12.53
CA ASN A 53 8.88 2.65 -11.53
C ASN A 53 9.80 2.37 -10.33
N LEU A 54 10.69 1.39 -10.45
CA LEU A 54 11.71 1.16 -9.43
C LEU A 54 12.71 2.32 -9.41
N PRO A 55 13.23 2.67 -8.21
CA PRO A 55 14.21 3.74 -8.09
C PRO A 55 15.55 3.31 -8.69
N LYS A 56 16.34 4.27 -9.09
CA LYS A 56 17.75 4.06 -9.39
C LYS A 56 18.57 3.93 -8.09
N ASP A 57 19.78 3.42 -8.17
CA ASP A 57 20.68 3.23 -7.04
C ASP A 57 20.81 4.50 -6.19
N GLY A 58 20.80 4.31 -4.87
CA GLY A 58 20.88 5.39 -3.89
C GLY A 58 19.62 6.27 -3.77
N HIS A 59 18.50 5.86 -4.37
CA HIS A 59 17.21 6.57 -4.31
C HIS A 59 16.14 5.73 -3.65
N ILE A 60 15.10 6.41 -3.14
CA ILE A 60 13.95 5.79 -2.46
C ILE A 60 12.72 5.91 -3.34
N ALA A 61 12.01 4.80 -3.57
CA ALA A 61 10.66 4.82 -4.12
C ALA A 61 9.64 4.50 -3.03
N ILE A 62 8.63 5.34 -2.90
CA ILE A 62 7.52 5.16 -1.97
C ILE A 62 6.27 4.85 -2.78
N PHE A 63 5.86 3.60 -2.80
CA PHE A 63 4.64 3.20 -3.49
C PHE A 63 3.41 3.47 -2.62
N ASP A 64 2.55 4.40 -3.06
CA ASP A 64 1.20 4.56 -2.50
C ASP A 64 0.29 3.55 -3.20
N ARG A 65 -0.01 2.46 -2.54
CA ARG A 65 -0.50 1.18 -3.09
C ARG A 65 0.58 0.48 -3.93
N THR A 66 0.51 -0.82 -3.95
CA THR A 66 1.57 -1.62 -4.54
C THR A 66 1.01 -2.78 -5.37
N TRP A 67 1.88 -3.70 -5.79
CA TRP A 67 1.53 -4.95 -6.45
C TRP A 67 0.56 -5.82 -5.65
N TYR A 68 0.46 -5.63 -4.35
CA TYR A 68 -0.48 -6.35 -3.48
C TYR A 68 -1.96 -6.08 -3.78
N GLY A 69 -2.26 -5.06 -4.58
CA GLY A 69 -3.60 -4.85 -5.14
C GLY A 69 -4.17 -6.08 -5.85
N ARG A 70 -3.31 -6.92 -6.47
CA ARG A 70 -3.69 -8.17 -7.15
C ARG A 70 -4.41 -9.14 -6.21
N VAL A 71 -3.92 -9.31 -4.98
CA VAL A 71 -4.45 -10.27 -3.99
C VAL A 71 -5.48 -9.65 -3.04
N MET A 72 -5.71 -8.35 -3.12
CA MET A 72 -6.71 -7.60 -2.34
C MET A 72 -7.84 -7.10 -3.23
N VAL A 73 -7.73 -5.88 -3.73
CA VAL A 73 -8.82 -5.23 -4.47
C VAL A 73 -9.17 -5.97 -5.76
N GLU A 74 -8.18 -6.44 -6.52
CA GLU A 74 -8.46 -7.13 -7.79
C GLU A 74 -9.11 -8.51 -7.56
N ARG A 75 -8.70 -9.23 -6.49
CA ARG A 75 -9.33 -10.46 -6.03
C ARG A 75 -10.79 -10.24 -5.62
N LEU A 76 -11.08 -9.20 -4.82
CA LEU A 76 -12.40 -8.98 -4.25
C LEU A 76 -13.39 -8.32 -5.21
N GLU A 77 -12.89 -7.54 -6.15
CA GLU A 77 -13.72 -6.91 -7.20
C GLU A 77 -13.84 -7.78 -8.47
N GLY A 78 -13.17 -8.95 -8.49
CA GLY A 78 -13.22 -9.85 -9.63
C GLY A 78 -12.51 -9.32 -10.89
N PHE A 79 -11.49 -8.48 -10.72
CA PHE A 79 -10.70 -7.94 -11.84
C PHE A 79 -9.62 -8.89 -12.33
N CYS A 80 -9.41 -9.98 -11.62
CA CYS A 80 -8.54 -11.08 -12.02
C CYS A 80 -9.16 -12.43 -11.63
N THR A 81 -8.71 -13.51 -12.26
CA THR A 81 -9.19 -14.87 -11.98
C THR A 81 -8.61 -15.39 -10.65
N ARG A 82 -9.19 -16.49 -10.16
CA ARG A 82 -8.67 -17.18 -8.98
C ARG A 82 -7.22 -17.64 -9.18
N ASP A 83 -6.93 -18.18 -10.34
CA ASP A 83 -5.59 -18.67 -10.68
C ASP A 83 -4.58 -17.52 -10.70
N ASP A 84 -4.97 -16.34 -11.20
CA ASP A 84 -4.13 -15.16 -11.22
C ASP A 84 -3.73 -14.70 -9.83
N TRP A 85 -4.68 -14.49 -8.92
CA TRP A 85 -4.33 -14.00 -7.59
C TRP A 85 -3.68 -15.07 -6.71
N THR A 86 -3.98 -16.37 -6.94
CA THR A 86 -3.33 -17.46 -6.19
C THR A 86 -1.86 -17.57 -6.57
N ARG A 87 -1.54 -17.47 -7.86
CA ARG A 87 -0.17 -17.47 -8.39
C ARG A 87 0.62 -16.24 -7.94
N ALA A 88 -0.08 -15.10 -7.84
CA ALA A 88 0.55 -13.81 -7.56
C ALA A 88 1.32 -13.75 -6.24
N TYR A 89 0.97 -14.53 -5.23
CA TYR A 89 1.75 -14.58 -3.97
C TYR A 89 3.22 -15.00 -4.23
N ASN A 90 3.41 -16.05 -5.02
CA ASN A 90 4.76 -16.52 -5.36
C ASN A 90 5.49 -15.53 -6.29
N GLU A 91 4.76 -14.93 -7.23
CA GLU A 91 5.31 -13.94 -8.15
C GLU A 91 5.80 -12.67 -7.43
N MET A 92 5.05 -12.22 -6.42
CA MET A 92 5.45 -11.09 -5.57
C MET A 92 6.67 -11.41 -4.73
N ASN A 93 6.71 -12.61 -4.12
CA ASN A 93 7.86 -13.03 -3.32
C ASN A 93 9.13 -13.13 -4.18
N ALA A 94 9.03 -13.70 -5.39
CA ALA A 94 10.16 -13.76 -6.32
C ALA A 94 10.61 -12.35 -6.78
N PHE A 95 9.65 -11.46 -7.04
CA PHE A 95 9.95 -10.07 -7.40
C PHE A 95 10.72 -9.33 -6.30
N GLU A 96 10.28 -9.48 -5.05
CA GLU A 96 10.95 -8.85 -3.90
C GLU A 96 12.31 -9.49 -3.60
N ASP A 97 12.44 -10.81 -3.77
CA ASP A 97 13.70 -11.52 -3.61
C ASP A 97 14.75 -11.04 -4.63
N GLU A 98 14.35 -10.85 -5.89
CA GLU A 98 15.20 -10.28 -6.93
C GLU A 98 15.65 -8.85 -6.57
N LEU A 99 14.77 -8.02 -6.05
CA LEU A 99 15.12 -6.65 -5.62
C LEU A 99 16.13 -6.67 -4.47
N VAL A 100 15.90 -7.48 -3.45
CA VAL A 100 16.81 -7.62 -2.31
C VAL A 100 18.15 -8.21 -2.77
N GLY A 101 18.12 -9.22 -3.66
CA GLY A 101 19.32 -9.79 -4.26
C GLY A 101 20.16 -8.78 -5.07
N CYS A 102 19.54 -7.69 -5.56
CA CYS A 102 20.22 -6.57 -6.20
C CYS A 102 20.66 -5.48 -5.23
N GLY A 103 20.50 -5.66 -3.92
CA GLY A 103 20.90 -4.71 -2.88
C GLY A 103 19.83 -3.67 -2.54
N ALA A 104 18.58 -3.87 -2.93
CA ALA A 104 17.49 -2.98 -2.51
C ALA A 104 16.96 -3.38 -1.12
N ILE A 105 16.69 -2.39 -0.27
CA ILE A 105 15.98 -2.58 0.99
C ILE A 105 14.48 -2.46 0.72
N VAL A 106 13.72 -3.55 0.91
CA VAL A 106 12.27 -3.59 0.68
C VAL A 106 11.53 -3.59 2.01
N ILE A 107 10.89 -2.48 2.35
CA ILE A 107 10.14 -2.31 3.60
C ILE A 107 8.64 -2.28 3.30
N LYS A 108 7.87 -3.17 3.91
CA LYS A 108 6.43 -3.29 3.68
C LYS A 108 5.63 -2.87 4.91
N PHE A 109 4.68 -1.96 4.71
CA PHE A 109 3.81 -1.48 5.78
C PHE A 109 2.35 -1.81 5.50
N TRP A 110 1.71 -2.47 6.45
CA TRP A 110 0.26 -2.56 6.51
C TRP A 110 -0.26 -1.56 7.54
N ILE A 111 -0.90 -0.49 7.06
CA ILE A 111 -1.48 0.54 7.93
C ILE A 111 -2.89 0.11 8.33
N HIS A 112 -3.03 -0.33 9.56
CA HIS A 112 -4.26 -0.93 10.07
C HIS A 112 -5.06 0.06 10.94
N ILE A 113 -6.36 0.14 10.69
CA ILE A 113 -7.36 0.71 11.59
C ILE A 113 -8.47 -0.31 11.80
N ASP A 114 -9.16 -0.26 12.92
CA ASP A 114 -10.32 -1.10 13.12
C ASP A 114 -11.57 -0.56 12.39
N LYS A 115 -12.60 -1.41 12.32
CA LYS A 115 -13.85 -1.12 11.61
C LYS A 115 -14.60 0.07 12.20
N ASP A 116 -14.49 0.29 13.52
CA ASP A 116 -15.18 1.38 14.22
C ASP A 116 -14.46 2.71 13.98
N GLU A 117 -13.14 2.75 14.05
CA GLU A 117 -12.35 3.93 13.72
C GLU A 117 -12.53 4.32 12.26
N GLN A 118 -12.66 3.36 11.34
CA GLN A 118 -12.96 3.64 9.93
C GLN A 118 -14.30 4.39 9.82
N LEU A 119 -15.35 3.91 10.52
CA LEU A 119 -16.65 4.57 10.50
C LEU A 119 -16.59 6.00 11.05
N VAL A 120 -15.88 6.19 12.15
CA VAL A 120 -15.66 7.53 12.74
C VAL A 120 -15.00 8.45 11.73
N ARG A 121 -13.97 7.99 11.03
CA ARG A 121 -13.27 8.78 10.00
C ARG A 121 -14.15 9.07 8.78
N PHE A 122 -14.93 8.11 8.31
CA PHE A 122 -15.85 8.28 7.19
C PHE A 122 -16.90 9.33 7.51
N THR A 123 -17.55 9.21 8.67
CA THR A 123 -18.55 10.18 9.16
C THR A 123 -17.96 11.59 9.33
N ALA A 124 -16.76 11.69 9.91
CA ALA A 124 -16.07 12.97 10.04
C ALA A 124 -15.74 13.61 8.68
N ARG A 125 -15.37 12.83 7.67
CA ARG A 125 -15.14 13.36 6.30
C ARG A 125 -16.43 13.82 5.66
N GLN A 126 -17.50 13.04 5.78
CA GLN A 126 -18.81 13.36 5.23
C GLN A 126 -19.39 14.64 5.82
N ASN A 127 -19.18 14.87 7.12
CA ASN A 127 -19.68 16.04 7.85
C ASN A 127 -18.75 17.28 7.73
N THR A 128 -17.60 17.17 7.05
CA THR A 128 -16.67 18.29 6.87
C THR A 128 -16.71 18.75 5.40
N PRO A 129 -17.28 19.91 5.05
CA PRO A 129 -17.45 20.35 3.66
C PRO A 129 -16.17 20.31 2.81
N SER A 130 -15.02 20.72 3.38
CA SER A 130 -13.73 20.70 2.70
C SER A 130 -13.14 19.30 2.52
N LYS A 131 -13.79 18.23 3.06
CA LYS A 131 -13.32 16.86 3.01
C LYS A 131 -14.30 15.89 2.34
N GLN A 132 -15.51 16.34 2.01
CA GLN A 132 -16.54 15.49 1.40
C GLN A 132 -16.09 14.83 0.10
N TRP A 133 -15.27 15.51 -0.68
CA TRP A 133 -14.70 14.97 -1.94
C TRP A 133 -13.75 13.76 -1.74
N LYS A 134 -13.37 13.49 -0.50
CA LYS A 134 -12.47 12.36 -0.15
C LYS A 134 -13.20 11.06 0.10
N ILE A 135 -14.52 11.12 0.32
CA ILE A 135 -15.34 9.94 0.54
C ILE A 135 -16.25 9.73 -0.67
N THR A 136 -16.35 8.48 -1.09
CA THR A 136 -17.11 8.07 -2.27
C THR A 136 -18.00 6.88 -1.93
N ASP A 137 -19.00 6.58 -2.77
CA ASP A 137 -19.82 5.37 -2.63
C ASP A 137 -18.99 4.08 -2.66
N GLU A 138 -17.84 4.13 -3.31
CA GLU A 138 -16.89 3.02 -3.34
C GLU A 138 -16.31 2.73 -1.95
N ASP A 139 -16.01 3.76 -1.16
CA ASP A 139 -15.50 3.59 0.21
C ASP A 139 -16.52 2.85 1.09
N TRP A 140 -17.81 3.18 0.94
CA TRP A 140 -18.90 2.49 1.66
C TRP A 140 -19.07 1.04 1.21
N ARG A 141 -19.06 0.77 -0.10
CA ARG A 141 -19.12 -0.60 -0.62
C ARG A 141 -17.95 -1.45 -0.14
N ASN A 142 -16.76 -0.89 -0.04
CA ASN A 142 -15.60 -1.60 0.48
C ASN A 142 -15.75 -1.91 1.98
N ARG A 143 -16.36 -1.01 2.74
CA ARG A 143 -16.68 -1.27 4.13
C ARG A 143 -17.66 -2.43 4.29
N ASP A 144 -18.63 -2.57 3.39
CA ASP A 144 -19.58 -3.69 3.40
C ASP A 144 -18.89 -5.05 3.15
N LYS A 145 -17.74 -5.04 2.49
CA LYS A 145 -16.90 -6.22 2.24
C LYS A 145 -15.79 -6.40 3.30
N TRP A 146 -15.90 -5.77 4.47
CA TRP A 146 -14.84 -5.78 5.49
C TRP A 146 -14.31 -7.17 5.79
N ASP A 147 -15.19 -8.13 6.05
CA ASP A 147 -14.81 -9.50 6.44
C ASP A 147 -14.05 -10.22 5.29
N GLN A 148 -14.42 -9.93 4.04
CA GLN A 148 -13.71 -10.47 2.87
C GLN A 148 -12.32 -9.83 2.71
N TYR A 149 -12.21 -8.52 2.99
CA TYR A 149 -10.92 -7.84 3.02
C TYR A 149 -10.03 -8.37 4.13
N GLU A 150 -10.57 -8.65 5.31
CA GLU A 150 -9.82 -9.24 6.43
C GLU A 150 -9.22 -10.59 6.06
N ILE A 151 -9.98 -11.47 5.41
CA ILE A 151 -9.47 -12.74 4.89
C ILE A 151 -8.34 -12.49 3.87
N ALA A 152 -8.55 -11.61 2.91
CA ALA A 152 -7.56 -11.34 1.87
C ALA A 152 -6.26 -10.74 2.43
N VAL A 153 -6.36 -9.87 3.43
CA VAL A 153 -5.22 -9.28 4.14
C VAL A 153 -4.47 -10.33 4.95
N ASN A 154 -5.18 -11.19 5.68
CA ASN A 154 -4.56 -12.27 6.44
C ASN A 154 -3.82 -13.26 5.52
N ASP A 155 -4.41 -13.62 4.38
CA ASP A 155 -3.74 -14.42 3.35
C ASP A 155 -2.47 -13.69 2.82
N MET A 156 -2.58 -12.42 2.48
CA MET A 156 -1.46 -11.61 2.02
C MET A 156 -0.32 -11.60 3.03
N LEU A 157 -0.59 -11.26 4.28
CA LEU A 157 0.41 -11.23 5.34
C LEU A 157 1.06 -12.61 5.54
N LYS A 158 0.25 -13.68 5.54
CA LYS A 158 0.71 -15.04 5.74
C LYS A 158 1.62 -15.55 4.60
N TYR A 159 1.24 -15.29 3.35
CA TYR A 159 1.94 -15.86 2.19
C TYR A 159 3.06 -14.99 1.64
N THR A 160 3.14 -13.73 2.06
CA THR A 160 4.14 -12.79 1.54
C THR A 160 4.99 -12.12 2.60
N SER A 161 4.91 -12.52 3.87
CA SER A 161 5.87 -12.07 4.89
C SER A 161 7.10 -12.99 4.84
N THR A 162 8.11 -12.57 4.10
CA THR A 162 9.35 -13.33 3.91
C THR A 162 10.41 -12.88 4.93
N PRO A 163 11.45 -13.70 5.20
CA PRO A 163 12.56 -13.30 6.08
C PRO A 163 13.32 -12.07 5.57
N PHE A 164 13.45 -11.91 4.27
CA PHE A 164 14.17 -10.80 3.63
C PHE A 164 13.32 -9.55 3.43
N SER A 165 12.00 -9.66 3.51
CA SER A 165 11.06 -8.53 3.43
C SER A 165 9.79 -8.85 4.23
N PRO A 166 9.82 -8.69 5.56
CA PRO A 166 8.66 -8.94 6.41
C PRO A 166 7.63 -7.80 6.34
N TRP A 167 6.37 -8.12 6.64
CA TRP A 167 5.34 -7.12 6.83
C TRP A 167 5.44 -6.47 8.21
N HIS A 168 5.41 -5.14 8.23
CA HIS A 168 5.27 -4.35 9.44
C HIS A 168 3.83 -3.85 9.58
N ILE A 169 3.14 -4.33 10.62
CA ILE A 169 1.79 -3.86 10.93
C ILE A 169 1.87 -2.58 11.74
N ILE A 170 1.25 -1.53 11.23
CA ILE A 170 1.20 -0.22 11.86
C ILE A 170 -0.22 0.06 12.34
N GLU A 171 -0.44 0.03 13.63
CA GLU A 171 -1.70 0.39 14.26
C GLU A 171 -1.93 1.90 14.10
N SER A 172 -2.96 2.28 13.36
CA SER A 172 -3.17 3.67 12.92
C SER A 172 -4.44 4.31 13.48
N ASN A 173 -5.06 3.76 14.52
CA ASN A 173 -6.12 4.45 15.24
C ASN A 173 -5.58 5.75 15.85
N ASP A 174 -4.38 5.73 16.43
CA ASP A 174 -3.61 6.94 16.74
C ASP A 174 -2.62 7.26 15.60
N LYS A 175 -2.90 8.34 14.88
CA LYS A 175 -2.08 8.78 13.75
C LYS A 175 -0.67 9.24 14.15
N LYS A 176 -0.49 9.77 15.37
CA LYS A 176 0.82 10.22 15.83
C LYS A 176 1.70 9.01 16.15
N TYR A 177 1.13 8.05 16.86
CA TYR A 177 1.79 6.78 17.12
C TYR A 177 2.21 6.09 15.83
N ALA A 178 1.28 5.94 14.88
CA ALA A 178 1.55 5.32 13.59
C ALA A 178 2.73 5.96 12.85
N ARG A 179 2.80 7.30 12.82
CA ARG A 179 3.91 8.03 12.19
C ARG A 179 5.26 7.75 12.87
N VAL A 180 5.28 7.82 14.20
CA VAL A 180 6.53 7.58 14.96
C VAL A 180 6.97 6.14 14.78
N LYS A 181 6.06 5.15 14.85
CA LYS A 181 6.37 3.74 14.65
C LYS A 181 6.93 3.48 13.24
N THR A 182 6.31 4.06 12.21
CA THR A 182 6.78 3.91 10.82
C THR A 182 8.19 4.45 10.64
N ILE A 183 8.48 5.68 11.13
CA ILE A 183 9.83 6.27 11.02
C ILE A 183 10.86 5.43 11.76
N ARG A 184 10.52 4.95 12.97
CA ARG A 184 11.43 4.11 13.75
C ARG A 184 11.80 2.85 12.98
N ILE A 185 10.81 2.12 12.44
CA ILE A 185 11.06 0.91 11.65
C ILE A 185 11.94 1.22 10.44
N ILE A 186 11.69 2.31 9.71
CA ILE A 186 12.53 2.70 8.57
C ILE A 186 13.98 2.93 9.02
N ASN A 187 14.17 3.71 10.08
CA ASN A 187 15.52 4.00 10.59
C ASN A 187 16.23 2.74 11.05
N ASP A 188 15.54 1.91 11.84
CA ASP A 188 16.13 0.66 12.37
C ASP A 188 16.52 -0.26 11.21
N THR A 189 15.62 -0.47 10.22
CA THR A 189 15.94 -1.32 9.06
C THR A 189 17.11 -0.80 8.22
N ILE A 190 17.23 0.53 8.01
CA ILE A 190 18.34 1.09 7.22
C ILE A 190 19.67 1.04 8.00
N MET A 191 19.62 1.08 9.32
CA MET A 191 20.85 1.06 10.15
C MET A 191 21.37 -0.35 10.40
N ASP A 192 20.53 -1.37 10.20
CA ASP A 192 20.88 -2.79 10.40
C ASP A 192 21.49 -3.43 9.13
N GLU A 193 21.41 -2.75 7.97
CA GLU A 193 22.02 -3.12 6.68
C GLU A 193 23.41 -2.49 6.49
#